data_814298adc55aa887e1bd0e6a66147742
#
_entry.id   814298adc55aa887e1bd0e6a66147742
#
_cell.length_a   1.000
_cell.length_b   1.000
_cell.length_c   1.000
_cell.angle_alpha   90.00
_cell.angle_beta   90.00
_cell.angle_gamma   90.00
#
_symmetry.space_group_name_H-M   'P 1'
#
loop_
_entity.id
_entity.type
_entity.pdbx_description
1 polymer ?
#
loop_
_entity_poly.entity_id
_entity_poly.type
_entity_poly.pdbx_seq_one_letter_code
_entity_poly.pdbx_strand_id
1 'polypeptide(L)'
;VAKAKNPSYFLEKVNSYFLNDDFTIADCENVYSDSKKLKVSDKGQYADPNVRAFWFKSPAKNAKILSAGGIDMVSISNNHINDYGLEGHEDTRKALDAANVKWGEEGKIVYFEKHNFKIAVICVSMYGDYVLPTIQSALKKATKKSDYQIIYFHGGTEGLHEPESWKVNACHTLIDSGADLIIGDHPHVLQPLEKYKNKTIIYSMGNFIFGGNRHPENRTIIYQHTITLDSNNKISEETGDIIPCYVYTGDTNNWQPAPIKDKATKKKVLSFMNGKRKSPL
;
A
#
# COMPACT_ATOMS: atom_id res chain seq x y z
N VAL A 1 12.92 -4.13 -14.76
CA VAL A 1 12.06 -3.01 -15.24
C VAL A 1 12.55 -2.49 -16.59
N ALA A 2 13.84 -2.20 -16.79
CA ALA A 2 14.36 -1.63 -18.06
C ALA A 2 14.16 -2.53 -19.30
N LYS A 3 13.86 -3.80 -19.14
CA LYS A 3 13.69 -4.77 -20.26
C LYS A 3 12.26 -4.93 -20.74
N ALA A 4 11.27 -4.49 -19.98
CA ALA A 4 9.88 -4.61 -20.39
C ALA A 4 9.55 -3.51 -21.42
N LYS A 5 9.19 -3.92 -22.64
CA LYS A 5 8.77 -3.00 -23.71
C LYS A 5 7.35 -2.46 -23.50
N ASN A 6 6.53 -3.16 -22.68
CA ASN A 6 5.13 -2.83 -22.44
C ASN A 6 4.91 -2.57 -20.93
N PRO A 7 4.40 -1.40 -20.53
CA PRO A 7 4.04 -1.10 -19.14
C PRO A 7 3.05 -2.11 -18.53
N SER A 8 2.10 -2.64 -19.31
CA SER A 8 1.11 -3.62 -18.82
C SER A 8 1.72 -4.95 -18.38
N TYR A 9 2.95 -5.29 -18.81
CA TYR A 9 3.63 -6.53 -18.46
C TYR A 9 3.64 -6.85 -16.97
N PHE A 10 3.88 -5.83 -16.14
CA PHE A 10 4.12 -6.03 -14.71
C PHE A 10 2.88 -6.49 -13.94
N LEU A 11 1.70 -6.04 -14.35
CA LEU A 11 0.43 -6.30 -13.67
C LEU A 11 -0.53 -7.18 -14.49
N GLU A 12 -0.15 -7.65 -15.69
CA GLU A 12 -1.05 -8.38 -16.60
C GLU A 12 -1.70 -9.63 -16.00
N LYS A 13 -1.04 -10.28 -15.02
CA LYS A 13 -1.57 -11.49 -14.35
C LYS A 13 -2.58 -11.20 -13.24
N VAL A 14 -2.70 -9.93 -12.86
CA VAL A 14 -3.53 -9.47 -11.75
C VAL A 14 -4.42 -8.28 -12.11
N ASN A 15 -4.23 -7.64 -13.26
CA ASN A 15 -4.93 -6.42 -13.65
C ASN A 15 -6.46 -6.59 -13.75
N SER A 16 -6.97 -7.82 -13.94
CA SER A 16 -8.41 -8.06 -13.91
C SER A 16 -9.06 -7.76 -12.56
N TYR A 17 -8.31 -7.77 -11.47
CA TYR A 17 -8.79 -7.36 -10.15
C TYR A 17 -8.88 -5.84 -10.01
N PHE A 18 -8.06 -5.09 -10.75
CA PHE A 18 -7.92 -3.64 -10.65
C PHE A 18 -8.69 -2.87 -11.73
N LEU A 19 -8.89 -3.48 -12.91
CA LEU A 19 -9.63 -2.86 -14.01
C LEU A 19 -11.16 -3.02 -13.89
N ASN A 20 -11.63 -3.89 -13.01
CA ASN A 20 -13.05 -4.19 -12.82
C ASN A 20 -13.58 -3.68 -11.46
N ASP A 21 -12.77 -2.99 -10.68
CA ASP A 21 -13.19 -2.34 -9.44
C ASP A 21 -13.56 -0.86 -9.67
N ASP A 22 -13.90 -0.17 -8.59
CA ASP A 22 -14.23 1.26 -8.63
C ASP A 22 -12.99 2.13 -8.46
N PHE A 23 -12.00 1.68 -7.69
CA PHE A 23 -10.66 2.24 -7.62
C PHE A 23 -9.69 1.33 -6.86
N THR A 24 -8.43 1.35 -7.26
CA THR A 24 -7.34 0.61 -6.63
C THR A 24 -6.30 1.56 -6.02
N ILE A 25 -5.89 1.26 -4.78
CA ILE A 25 -4.82 1.98 -4.05
C ILE A 25 -3.64 1.05 -3.83
N ALA A 26 -2.41 1.58 -3.99
CA ALA A 26 -1.17 0.88 -3.65
C ALA A 26 -0.18 1.81 -2.94
N ASP A 27 0.88 1.26 -2.32
CA ASP A 27 2.06 2.04 -1.92
C ASP A 27 3.05 2.16 -3.07
N CYS A 28 3.62 3.35 -3.23
CA CYS A 28 4.67 3.63 -4.21
C CYS A 28 5.96 4.01 -3.50
N GLU A 29 6.68 3.01 -3.05
CA GLU A 29 7.95 3.15 -2.34
C GLU A 29 9.11 3.34 -3.32
N ASN A 30 9.01 4.39 -4.15
CA ASN A 30 9.98 4.68 -5.21
C ASN A 30 9.92 6.14 -5.66
N VAL A 31 11.08 6.71 -6.02
CA VAL A 31 11.18 8.02 -6.67
C VAL A 31 11.14 7.86 -8.19
N TYR A 32 10.27 8.61 -8.86
CA TYR A 32 10.19 8.70 -10.31
C TYR A 32 10.87 9.98 -10.81
N SER A 33 12.07 9.86 -11.41
CA SER A 33 12.77 11.02 -11.97
C SER A 33 13.71 10.63 -13.10
N ASP A 34 13.76 11.45 -14.15
CA ASP A 34 14.72 11.35 -15.25
C ASP A 34 15.98 12.20 -15.00
N SER A 35 16.03 13.01 -13.93
CA SER A 35 17.17 13.84 -13.60
C SER A 35 18.40 13.00 -13.28
N LYS A 36 19.51 13.30 -13.94
CA LYS A 36 20.84 12.71 -13.69
C LYS A 36 21.62 13.47 -12.61
N LYS A 37 21.11 14.61 -12.18
CA LYS A 37 21.77 15.53 -11.23
C LYS A 37 21.35 15.31 -9.78
N LEU A 38 20.28 14.51 -9.56
CA LEU A 38 19.79 14.23 -8.22
C LEU A 38 20.87 13.57 -7.38
N LYS A 39 21.08 14.13 -6.20
CA LYS A 39 21.96 13.54 -5.18
C LYS A 39 21.13 12.65 -4.28
N VAL A 40 21.70 11.52 -3.87
CA VAL A 40 21.09 10.67 -2.83
C VAL A 40 21.01 11.45 -1.52
N SER A 41 19.93 11.23 -0.78
CA SER A 41 19.77 11.80 0.55
C SER A 41 20.77 11.18 1.52
N ASP A 42 21.14 11.95 2.53
CA ASP A 42 21.84 11.40 3.69
C ASP A 42 20.83 10.57 4.53
N LYS A 43 21.17 9.29 4.71
CA LYS A 43 20.40 8.37 5.55
C LYS A 43 21.16 8.12 6.85
N GLY A 44 21.36 9.17 7.63
CA GLY A 44 22.13 9.14 8.89
C GLY A 44 21.70 8.06 9.89
N GLN A 45 20.50 7.55 9.78
CA GLN A 45 20.03 6.38 10.54
C GLN A 45 20.80 5.09 10.21
N TYR A 46 21.47 5.04 9.07
CA TYR A 46 22.30 3.93 8.63
C TYR A 46 23.79 4.20 8.88
N ALA A 47 24.10 4.98 9.91
CA ALA A 47 25.49 5.19 10.35
C ALA A 47 26.18 3.91 10.83
N ASP A 48 25.41 2.83 11.11
CA ASP A 48 25.95 1.49 11.33
C ASP A 48 26.46 0.92 9.99
N PRO A 49 27.78 0.64 9.86
CA PRO A 49 28.37 0.11 8.64
C PRO A 49 27.85 -1.31 8.28
N ASN A 50 27.17 -1.99 9.20
CA ASN A 50 26.56 -3.30 8.95
C ASN A 50 25.16 -3.20 8.38
N VAL A 51 24.54 -2.02 8.37
CA VAL A 51 23.20 -1.79 7.81
C VAL A 51 23.35 -1.18 6.41
N ARG A 52 22.87 -1.93 5.41
CA ARG A 52 22.91 -1.47 4.01
C ARG A 52 21.76 -0.50 3.74
N ALA A 53 22.08 0.74 3.44
CA ALA A 53 21.09 1.70 2.95
C ALA A 53 20.72 1.42 1.48
N PHE A 54 19.46 1.65 1.14
CA PHE A 54 18.93 1.55 -0.21
C PHE A 54 18.34 2.90 -0.65
N TRP A 55 18.44 3.20 -1.95
CA TRP A 55 17.84 4.36 -2.59
C TRP A 55 17.11 3.90 -3.84
N PHE A 56 15.81 4.20 -3.91
CA PHE A 56 14.98 3.73 -5.00
C PHE A 56 14.66 4.85 -5.98
N LYS A 57 15.01 4.64 -7.24
CA LYS A 57 14.68 5.55 -8.34
C LYS A 57 14.40 4.80 -9.63
N SER A 58 13.36 5.25 -10.34
CA SER A 58 13.00 4.79 -11.67
C SER A 58 12.84 5.97 -12.62
N PRO A 59 13.02 5.79 -13.94
CA PRO A 59 12.63 6.80 -14.92
C PRO A 59 11.18 7.23 -14.74
N ALA A 60 10.89 8.53 -14.96
CA ALA A 60 9.54 9.10 -14.79
C ALA A 60 8.47 8.37 -15.63
N LYS A 61 8.82 7.92 -16.84
CA LYS A 61 7.93 7.13 -17.72
C LYS A 61 7.40 5.84 -17.09
N ASN A 62 8.09 5.30 -16.06
CA ASN A 62 7.69 4.06 -15.39
C ASN A 62 6.45 4.24 -14.50
N ALA A 63 6.05 5.46 -14.16
CA ALA A 63 4.77 5.73 -13.51
C ALA A 63 3.58 5.21 -14.33
N LYS A 64 3.71 5.12 -15.67
CA LYS A 64 2.70 4.54 -16.56
C LYS A 64 2.45 3.04 -16.33
N ILE A 65 3.33 2.33 -15.61
CA ILE A 65 3.10 0.94 -15.21
C ILE A 65 1.88 0.85 -14.28
N LEU A 66 1.71 1.85 -13.42
CA LEU A 66 0.60 1.92 -12.46
C LEU A 66 -0.74 2.04 -13.22
N SER A 67 -0.91 3.09 -14.02
CA SER A 67 -2.17 3.31 -14.77
C SER A 67 -2.45 2.22 -15.80
N ALA A 68 -1.41 1.69 -16.47
CA ALA A 68 -1.58 0.58 -17.41
C ALA A 68 -2.01 -0.73 -16.73
N GLY A 69 -1.79 -0.86 -15.42
CA GLY A 69 -2.19 -2.00 -14.61
C GLY A 69 -3.52 -1.81 -13.88
N GLY A 70 -4.15 -0.62 -13.95
CA GLY A 70 -5.40 -0.32 -13.26
C GLY A 70 -5.22 0.26 -11.86
N ILE A 71 -4.04 0.81 -11.52
CA ILE A 71 -3.83 1.50 -10.25
C ILE A 71 -4.26 2.96 -10.40
N ASP A 72 -5.26 3.38 -9.62
CA ASP A 72 -5.84 4.72 -9.66
C ASP A 72 -5.13 5.70 -8.75
N MET A 73 -4.61 5.19 -7.63
CA MET A 73 -3.96 6.00 -6.61
C MET A 73 -2.78 5.27 -5.98
N VAL A 74 -1.76 6.04 -5.59
CA VAL A 74 -0.69 5.55 -4.73
C VAL A 74 -0.51 6.41 -3.48
N SER A 75 -0.13 5.76 -2.37
CA SER A 75 0.53 6.44 -1.26
C SER A 75 1.98 6.70 -1.64
N ILE A 76 2.45 7.92 -1.41
CA ILE A 76 3.87 8.29 -1.47
C ILE A 76 4.39 8.70 -0.10
N SER A 77 3.64 8.41 0.98
CA SER A 77 4.04 8.63 2.37
C SER A 77 4.84 7.44 2.86
N ASN A 78 6.13 7.40 2.56
CA ASN A 78 7.02 6.32 2.95
C ASN A 78 8.46 6.83 3.16
N ASN A 79 9.35 5.97 3.68
CA ASN A 79 10.74 6.30 3.98
C ASN A 79 11.60 6.54 2.74
N HIS A 80 11.14 6.16 1.55
CA HIS A 80 11.89 6.28 0.28
C HIS A 80 11.50 7.48 -0.58
N ILE A 81 10.42 8.21 -0.25
CA ILE A 81 9.99 9.34 -1.09
C ILE A 81 11.04 10.46 -1.18
N ASN A 82 11.84 10.64 -0.14
CA ASN A 82 12.91 11.62 -0.08
C ASN A 82 14.31 11.06 -0.37
N ASP A 83 14.42 9.88 -0.96
CA ASP A 83 15.70 9.26 -1.31
C ASP A 83 16.60 10.15 -2.16
N TYR A 84 16.01 11.03 -2.93
CA TYR A 84 16.68 12.00 -3.80
C TYR A 84 16.27 13.44 -3.48
N GLY A 85 15.93 13.70 -2.22
CA GLY A 85 15.57 15.03 -1.72
C GLY A 85 14.27 15.58 -2.30
N LEU A 86 14.03 16.86 -2.03
CA LEU A 86 12.79 17.53 -2.46
C LEU A 86 12.59 17.54 -3.98
N GLU A 87 13.68 17.64 -4.76
CA GLU A 87 13.59 17.60 -6.23
C GLU A 87 13.07 16.25 -6.72
N GLY A 88 13.60 15.12 -6.17
CA GLY A 88 13.12 13.78 -6.51
C GLY A 88 11.67 13.55 -6.11
N HIS A 89 11.26 14.07 -4.97
CA HIS A 89 9.88 14.04 -4.49
C HIS A 89 8.93 14.79 -5.46
N GLU A 90 9.29 16.01 -5.85
CA GLU A 90 8.51 16.82 -6.79
C GLU A 90 8.44 16.18 -8.18
N ASP A 91 9.53 15.60 -8.68
CA ASP A 91 9.55 14.86 -9.94
C ASP A 91 8.59 13.66 -9.87
N THR A 92 8.52 12.98 -8.71
CA THR A 92 7.60 11.86 -8.50
C THR A 92 6.14 12.30 -8.63
N ARG A 93 5.76 13.42 -7.99
CA ARG A 93 4.40 13.98 -8.13
C ARG A 93 4.06 14.27 -9.59
N LYS A 94 4.96 14.95 -10.32
CA LYS A 94 4.78 15.27 -11.75
C LYS A 94 4.65 14.02 -12.62
N ALA A 95 5.45 12.97 -12.33
CA ALA A 95 5.39 11.71 -13.07
C ALA A 95 4.07 10.98 -12.85
N LEU A 96 3.55 10.98 -11.62
CA LEU A 96 2.25 10.40 -11.28
C LEU A 96 1.11 11.17 -11.93
N ASP A 97 1.12 12.51 -11.88
CA ASP A 97 0.15 13.37 -12.56
C ASP A 97 0.14 13.12 -14.08
N ALA A 98 1.33 13.03 -14.71
CA ALA A 98 1.48 12.72 -16.13
C ALA A 98 1.03 11.30 -16.51
N ALA A 99 0.97 10.39 -15.54
CA ALA A 99 0.44 9.04 -15.70
C ALA A 99 -1.05 8.92 -15.37
N ASN A 100 -1.73 10.01 -14.98
CA ASN A 100 -3.10 10.04 -14.46
C ASN A 100 -3.32 9.14 -13.24
N VAL A 101 -2.31 9.04 -12.38
CA VAL A 101 -2.39 8.32 -11.10
C VAL A 101 -2.49 9.34 -9.97
N LYS A 102 -3.55 9.28 -9.18
CA LYS A 102 -3.66 10.11 -7.97
C LYS A 102 -2.58 9.72 -6.98
N TRP A 103 -2.17 10.65 -6.13
CA TRP A 103 -1.20 10.37 -5.08
C TRP A 103 -1.61 11.05 -3.78
N GLY A 104 -1.36 10.34 -2.67
CA GLY A 104 -1.57 10.82 -1.31
C GLY A 104 -0.26 10.91 -0.55
N GLU A 105 -0.15 11.94 0.29
CA GLU A 105 0.99 12.18 1.18
C GLU A 105 0.52 12.88 2.45
N GLU A 106 1.41 13.05 3.44
CA GLU A 106 1.10 13.76 4.67
C GLU A 106 0.50 15.14 4.40
N GLY A 107 -0.62 15.41 5.07
CA GLY A 107 -1.34 16.68 4.94
C GLY A 107 -2.30 16.77 3.76
N LYS A 108 -2.28 15.83 2.83
CA LYS A 108 -3.19 15.78 1.68
C LYS A 108 -4.24 14.68 1.85
N ILE A 109 -5.52 15.06 1.88
CA ILE A 109 -6.64 14.13 1.84
C ILE A 109 -7.07 13.97 0.38
N VAL A 110 -7.07 12.74 -0.13
CA VAL A 110 -7.52 12.41 -1.48
C VAL A 110 -8.96 11.91 -1.42
N TYR A 111 -9.80 12.39 -2.33
CA TYR A 111 -11.20 12.00 -2.38
C TYR A 111 -11.52 11.24 -3.66
N PHE A 112 -12.33 10.19 -3.51
CA PHE A 112 -13.03 9.49 -4.58
C PHE A 112 -14.53 9.63 -4.37
N GLU A 113 -15.28 9.75 -5.45
CA GLU A 113 -16.72 9.82 -5.38
C GLU A 113 -17.31 8.98 -6.50
N LYS A 114 -18.22 8.06 -6.14
CA LYS A 114 -18.97 7.26 -7.08
C LYS A 114 -20.37 7.02 -6.50
N HIS A 115 -21.39 7.11 -7.34
CA HIS A 115 -22.81 6.95 -6.94
C HIS A 115 -23.20 7.84 -5.75
N ASN A 116 -22.72 9.08 -5.69
CA ASN A 116 -22.90 10.03 -4.59
C ASN A 116 -22.39 9.51 -3.23
N PHE A 117 -21.50 8.52 -3.24
CA PHE A 117 -20.79 8.05 -2.05
C PHE A 117 -19.34 8.49 -2.15
N LYS A 118 -18.89 9.19 -1.13
CA LYS A 118 -17.56 9.82 -1.12
C LYS A 118 -16.63 9.15 -0.12
N ILE A 119 -15.47 8.72 -0.59
CA ILE A 119 -14.42 8.11 0.21
C ILE A 119 -13.26 9.09 0.34
N ALA A 120 -12.76 9.28 1.56
CA ALA A 120 -11.51 9.99 1.82
C ALA A 120 -10.39 9.00 2.09
N VAL A 121 -9.22 9.24 1.48
CA VAL A 121 -7.99 8.48 1.73
C VAL A 121 -6.95 9.41 2.33
N ILE A 122 -6.41 9.01 3.48
CA ILE A 122 -5.37 9.72 4.23
C ILE A 122 -4.13 8.83 4.23
N CYS A 123 -3.05 9.29 3.57
CA CYS A 123 -1.78 8.60 3.49
C CYS A 123 -0.79 9.18 4.49
N VAL A 124 -0.11 8.31 5.25
CA VAL A 124 0.81 8.74 6.31
C VAL A 124 1.99 7.78 6.49
N SER A 125 3.14 8.32 6.89
CA SER A 125 4.24 7.53 7.45
C SER A 125 4.01 7.38 8.95
N MET A 126 3.92 6.14 9.45
CA MET A 126 3.59 5.87 10.84
C MET A 126 4.62 4.92 11.48
N TYR A 127 5.63 5.49 12.13
CA TYR A 127 6.70 4.77 12.83
C TYR A 127 6.59 4.87 14.36
N GLY A 128 5.46 5.31 14.88
CA GLY A 128 5.15 5.43 16.29
C GLY A 128 3.84 6.18 16.51
N ASP A 129 3.38 6.20 17.75
CA ASP A 129 2.11 6.83 18.15
C ASP A 129 2.16 8.37 18.16
N TYR A 130 3.36 8.97 18.11
CA TYR A 130 3.56 10.43 18.08
C TYR A 130 2.90 11.13 16.89
N VAL A 131 2.59 10.40 15.80
CA VAL A 131 1.90 10.95 14.61
C VAL A 131 0.37 10.95 14.75
N LEU A 132 -0.19 10.25 15.74
CA LEU A 132 -1.64 10.10 15.91
C LEU A 132 -2.41 11.45 15.97
N PRO A 133 -1.96 12.49 16.69
CA PRO A 133 -2.68 13.75 16.71
C PRO A 133 -2.86 14.38 15.33
N THR A 134 -1.86 14.25 14.46
CA THR A 134 -1.90 14.75 13.07
C THR A 134 -2.91 13.95 12.24
N ILE A 135 -2.90 12.63 12.35
CA ILE A 135 -3.83 11.75 11.62
C ILE A 135 -5.26 11.98 12.10
N GLN A 136 -5.49 12.07 13.40
CA GLN A 136 -6.80 12.37 14.00
C GLN A 136 -7.35 13.73 13.51
N SER A 137 -6.47 14.74 13.41
CA SER A 137 -6.85 16.05 12.83
C SER A 137 -7.28 15.93 11.36
N ALA A 138 -6.58 15.12 10.57
CA ALA A 138 -6.96 14.84 9.18
C ALA A 138 -8.29 14.07 9.10
N LEU A 139 -8.48 13.03 9.93
CA LEU A 139 -9.74 12.29 10.04
C LEU A 139 -10.92 13.21 10.36
N LYS A 140 -10.77 14.09 11.36
CA LYS A 140 -11.81 15.07 11.71
C LYS A 140 -12.18 16.02 10.55
N LYS A 141 -11.25 16.28 9.63
CA LYS A 141 -11.54 17.05 8.41
C LYS A 141 -12.22 16.18 7.34
N ALA A 142 -11.78 14.93 7.20
CA ALA A 142 -12.31 13.98 6.24
C ALA A 142 -13.78 13.63 6.53
N THR A 143 -14.13 13.29 7.77
CA THR A 143 -15.49 12.93 8.21
C THR A 143 -16.54 14.02 7.94
N LYS A 144 -16.12 15.27 7.78
CA LYS A 144 -17.03 16.37 7.40
C LYS A 144 -17.35 16.42 5.91
N LYS A 145 -16.60 15.67 5.08
CA LYS A 145 -16.62 15.81 3.61
C LYS A 145 -16.73 14.51 2.87
N SER A 146 -16.79 13.39 3.59
CA SER A 146 -16.85 12.05 3.02
C SER A 146 -17.68 11.10 3.89
N ASP A 147 -18.19 10.06 3.28
CA ASP A 147 -19.05 9.04 3.89
C ASP A 147 -18.22 7.89 4.47
N TYR A 148 -16.97 7.72 4.01
CA TYR A 148 -16.07 6.64 4.38
C TYR A 148 -14.62 7.13 4.46
N GLN A 149 -13.85 6.71 5.47
CA GLN A 149 -12.49 7.17 5.74
C GLN A 149 -11.51 6.00 5.75
N ILE A 150 -10.56 6.04 4.80
CA ILE A 150 -9.47 5.07 4.69
C ILE A 150 -8.18 5.72 5.19
N ILE A 151 -7.50 5.06 6.11
CA ILE A 151 -6.10 5.35 6.46
C ILE A 151 -5.22 4.37 5.71
N TYR A 152 -4.28 4.89 4.93
CA TYR A 152 -3.21 4.11 4.32
C TYR A 152 -1.88 4.52 4.97
N PHE A 153 -1.27 3.63 5.75
CA PHE A 153 -0.03 3.94 6.45
C PHE A 153 1.14 3.09 5.97
N HIS A 154 2.33 3.68 6.01
CA HIS A 154 3.59 3.00 5.78
C HIS A 154 4.40 3.07 7.08
N GLY A 155 4.71 1.91 7.70
CA GLY A 155 5.46 1.91 8.96
C GLY A 155 5.48 0.58 9.71
N GLY A 156 6.29 0.55 10.74
CA GLY A 156 6.58 -0.63 11.54
C GLY A 156 8.01 -1.13 11.35
N THR A 157 8.26 -2.39 11.64
CA THR A 157 9.59 -3.03 11.54
C THR A 157 9.63 -4.00 10.38
N GLU A 158 10.65 -3.87 9.53
CA GLU A 158 10.87 -4.75 8.40
C GLU A 158 11.07 -6.21 8.83
N GLY A 159 10.51 -7.14 8.04
CA GLY A 159 10.65 -8.58 8.23
C GLY A 159 9.82 -9.20 9.36
N LEU A 160 9.10 -8.42 10.16
CA LEU A 160 8.24 -8.93 11.23
C LEU A 160 6.87 -9.33 10.68
N HIS A 161 6.48 -10.60 10.90
CA HIS A 161 5.14 -11.10 10.57
C HIS A 161 4.08 -10.77 11.62
N GLU A 162 4.47 -10.38 12.81
CA GLU A 162 3.58 -9.98 13.91
C GLU A 162 3.63 -8.46 14.05
N PRO A 163 2.47 -7.76 14.02
CA PRO A 163 2.47 -6.32 14.19
C PRO A 163 2.87 -5.95 15.63
N GLU A 164 3.66 -4.91 15.77
CA GLU A 164 4.11 -4.39 17.06
C GLU A 164 2.92 -3.87 17.88
N SER A 165 2.97 -4.05 19.21
CA SER A 165 1.88 -3.63 20.11
C SER A 165 1.52 -2.15 19.97
N TRP A 166 2.51 -1.27 19.76
CA TRP A 166 2.24 0.15 19.53
C TRP A 166 1.43 0.39 18.24
N LYS A 167 1.72 -0.37 17.17
CA LYS A 167 1.01 -0.29 15.88
C LYS A 167 -0.44 -0.75 16.02
N VAL A 168 -0.66 -1.85 16.74
CA VAL A 168 -2.01 -2.34 17.06
C VAL A 168 -2.81 -1.27 17.81
N ASN A 169 -2.24 -0.71 18.90
CA ASN A 169 -2.87 0.33 19.69
C ASN A 169 -3.15 1.60 18.88
N ALA A 170 -2.21 2.01 18.02
CA ALA A 170 -2.37 3.15 17.12
C ALA A 170 -3.54 2.93 16.14
N CYS A 171 -3.61 1.78 15.50
CA CYS A 171 -4.71 1.45 14.59
C CYS A 171 -6.06 1.42 15.31
N HIS A 172 -6.15 0.83 16.50
CA HIS A 172 -7.37 0.86 17.34
C HIS A 172 -7.80 2.31 17.63
N THR A 173 -6.84 3.17 18.05
CA THR A 173 -7.08 4.58 18.30
C THR A 173 -7.61 5.32 17.06
N LEU A 174 -7.10 5.00 15.88
CA LEU A 174 -7.56 5.60 14.62
C LEU A 174 -8.96 5.14 14.23
N ILE A 175 -9.31 3.86 14.44
CA ILE A 175 -10.70 3.39 14.29
C ILE A 175 -11.61 4.13 15.26
N ASP A 176 -11.23 4.26 16.52
CA ASP A 176 -11.98 4.98 17.53
C ASP A 176 -12.12 6.48 17.22
N SER A 177 -11.24 7.01 16.40
CA SER A 177 -11.26 8.39 15.92
C SER A 177 -12.04 8.60 14.62
N GLY A 178 -12.64 7.52 14.04
CA GLY A 178 -13.51 7.58 12.88
C GLY A 178 -12.91 7.06 11.57
N ALA A 179 -11.84 6.29 11.60
CA ALA A 179 -11.39 5.54 10.43
C ALA A 179 -12.31 4.31 10.22
N ASP A 180 -12.67 4.04 8.95
CA ASP A 180 -13.51 2.91 8.57
C ASP A 180 -12.71 1.71 8.08
N LEU A 181 -11.55 1.96 7.46
CA LEU A 181 -10.62 0.95 6.98
C LEU A 181 -9.19 1.43 7.20
N ILE A 182 -8.33 0.55 7.70
CA ILE A 182 -6.89 0.84 7.84
C ILE A 182 -6.09 -0.18 7.05
N ILE A 183 -5.17 0.30 6.22
CA ILE A 183 -4.29 -0.50 5.37
C ILE A 183 -2.86 -0.08 5.66
N GLY A 184 -2.00 -1.03 5.95
CA GLY A 184 -0.59 -0.81 6.25
C GLY A 184 0.35 -1.53 5.30
N ASP A 185 1.55 -0.92 5.16
CA ASP A 185 2.71 -1.46 4.46
C ASP A 185 4.00 -1.10 5.19
N HIS A 186 5.16 -1.38 4.64
CA HIS A 186 6.53 -1.23 5.11
C HIS A 186 7.19 -2.52 5.61
N PRO A 187 6.56 -3.44 6.37
CA PRO A 187 7.28 -4.63 6.84
C PRO A 187 7.86 -5.52 5.72
N HIS A 188 7.50 -5.31 4.46
CA HIS A 188 7.89 -6.09 3.28
C HIS A 188 7.49 -7.56 3.35
N VAL A 189 6.80 -7.95 4.39
CA VAL A 189 6.20 -9.29 4.62
C VAL A 189 4.75 -9.13 5.04
N LEU A 190 3.97 -10.19 4.87
CA LEU A 190 2.57 -10.19 5.32
C LEU A 190 2.49 -10.05 6.84
N GLN A 191 1.58 -9.22 7.32
CA GLN A 191 1.08 -9.20 8.69
C GLN A 191 -0.43 -9.48 8.67
N PRO A 192 -1.00 -10.09 9.74
CA PRO A 192 -2.40 -10.50 9.72
C PRO A 192 -3.36 -9.32 9.62
N LEU A 193 -4.59 -9.64 9.26
CA LEU A 193 -5.74 -8.76 9.30
C LEU A 193 -6.45 -8.91 10.64
N GLU A 194 -6.99 -7.82 11.15
CA GLU A 194 -7.83 -7.78 12.36
C GLU A 194 -9.19 -7.16 12.05
N LYS A 195 -10.23 -7.63 12.76
CA LYS A 195 -11.52 -6.94 12.86
C LYS A 195 -11.62 -6.30 14.24
N TYR A 196 -11.55 -4.97 14.28
CA TYR A 196 -11.76 -4.19 15.51
C TYR A 196 -13.01 -3.33 15.37
N LYS A 197 -13.98 -3.49 16.27
CA LYS A 197 -15.30 -2.81 16.22
C LYS A 197 -15.98 -2.92 14.85
N ASN A 198 -15.93 -4.11 14.25
CA ASN A 198 -16.43 -4.43 12.90
C ASN A 198 -15.70 -3.72 11.74
N LYS A 199 -14.67 -2.92 12.01
CA LYS A 199 -13.83 -2.32 10.97
C LYS A 199 -12.60 -3.19 10.69
N THR A 200 -12.11 -3.13 9.47
CA THR A 200 -10.95 -3.93 9.05
C THR A 200 -9.67 -3.14 9.24
N ILE A 201 -8.67 -3.80 9.82
CA ILE A 201 -7.29 -3.34 9.89
C ILE A 201 -6.42 -4.38 9.20
N ILE A 202 -5.62 -3.99 8.22
CA ILE A 202 -4.61 -4.81 7.56
C ILE A 202 -3.26 -4.22 7.93
N TYR A 203 -2.45 -4.94 8.70
CA TYR A 203 -1.20 -4.42 9.22
C TYR A 203 -0.07 -4.39 8.20
N SER A 204 -0.04 -5.33 7.25
CA SER A 204 0.84 -5.29 6.07
C SER A 204 0.38 -6.26 4.99
N MET A 205 0.36 -5.79 3.74
CA MET A 205 0.06 -6.61 2.57
C MET A 205 1.31 -7.24 1.96
N GLY A 206 2.51 -6.88 2.44
CA GLY A 206 3.79 -7.32 1.88
C GLY A 206 4.10 -6.65 0.53
N ASN A 207 5.23 -7.01 -0.04
CA ASN A 207 5.66 -6.48 -1.34
C ASN A 207 4.77 -6.99 -2.49
N PHE A 208 4.62 -6.18 -3.54
CA PHE A 208 3.85 -6.57 -4.73
C PHE A 208 4.71 -6.62 -6.00
N ILE A 209 5.17 -5.48 -6.53
CA ILE A 209 6.19 -5.43 -7.59
C ILE A 209 7.51 -5.05 -6.93
N PHE A 210 8.31 -6.02 -6.55
CA PHE A 210 9.54 -5.77 -5.80
C PHE A 210 10.68 -6.72 -6.19
N GLY A 211 11.93 -6.25 -6.08
CA GLY A 211 13.13 -7.00 -6.48
C GLY A 211 13.77 -7.85 -5.40
N GLY A 212 13.43 -7.61 -4.13
CA GLY A 212 14.17 -8.14 -2.98
C GLY A 212 13.70 -9.48 -2.45
N ASN A 213 12.43 -9.84 -2.66
CA ASN A 213 11.89 -11.08 -2.10
C ASN A 213 12.46 -12.32 -2.78
N ARG A 214 12.67 -13.37 -1.97
CA ARG A 214 13.05 -14.70 -2.43
C ARG A 214 12.02 -15.72 -1.93
N HIS A 215 11.93 -16.87 -2.60
CA HIS A 215 11.17 -17.98 -2.06
C HIS A 215 11.77 -18.44 -0.73
N PRO A 216 10.94 -18.78 0.28
CA PRO A 216 9.47 -18.76 0.29
C PRO A 216 8.84 -17.42 0.70
N GLU A 217 9.61 -16.37 0.99
CA GLU A 217 9.14 -15.07 1.50
C GLU A 217 8.51 -14.15 0.44
N ASN A 218 8.31 -14.64 -0.77
CA ASN A 218 7.72 -13.89 -1.88
C ASN A 218 6.18 -13.91 -1.91
N ARG A 219 5.53 -13.94 -0.73
CA ARG A 219 4.07 -13.98 -0.61
C ARG A 219 3.52 -12.60 -0.33
N THR A 220 2.40 -12.31 -0.96
CA THR A 220 1.69 -11.05 -0.85
C THR A 220 0.18 -11.29 -1.04
N ILE A 221 -0.63 -10.26 -0.92
CA ILE A 221 -2.06 -10.31 -1.15
C ILE A 221 -2.54 -9.14 -1.99
N ILE A 222 -3.70 -9.32 -2.63
CA ILE A 222 -4.62 -8.25 -3.00
C ILE A 222 -5.77 -8.33 -1.99
N TYR A 223 -6.21 -7.19 -1.47
CA TYR A 223 -7.40 -7.10 -0.63
C TYR A 223 -8.47 -6.35 -1.37
N GLN A 224 -9.59 -7.01 -1.67
CA GLN A 224 -10.75 -6.38 -2.27
C GLN A 224 -11.77 -6.06 -1.17
N HIS A 225 -12.09 -4.79 -1.02
CA HIS A 225 -13.10 -4.31 -0.07
C HIS A 225 -14.35 -3.88 -0.84
N THR A 226 -15.49 -4.47 -0.49
CA THR A 226 -16.76 -4.18 -1.14
C THR A 226 -17.70 -3.49 -0.16
N ILE A 227 -18.22 -2.34 -0.55
CA ILE A 227 -19.21 -1.58 0.18
C ILE A 227 -20.52 -1.64 -0.61
N THR A 228 -21.56 -2.21 -0.03
CA THR A 228 -22.91 -2.22 -0.61
C THR A 228 -23.74 -1.10 0.00
N LEU A 229 -24.35 -0.30 -0.84
CA LEU A 229 -25.21 0.81 -0.41
C LEU A 229 -26.70 0.42 -0.55
N ASP A 230 -27.52 0.89 0.38
CA ASP A 230 -28.97 0.80 0.30
C ASP A 230 -29.56 1.91 -0.60
N SER A 231 -30.87 1.93 -0.74
CA SER A 231 -31.59 2.93 -1.53
C SER A 231 -31.47 4.36 -1.01
N ASN A 232 -31.02 4.55 0.22
CA ASN A 232 -30.78 5.85 0.84
C ASN A 232 -29.29 6.25 0.82
N ASN A 233 -28.48 5.51 0.05
CA ASN A 233 -27.03 5.72 -0.06
C ASN A 233 -26.27 5.50 1.26
N LYS A 234 -26.80 4.62 2.13
CA LYS A 234 -26.16 4.21 3.38
C LYS A 234 -25.55 2.82 3.22
N ILE A 235 -24.46 2.57 3.93
CA ILE A 235 -23.81 1.27 3.93
C ILE A 235 -24.76 0.24 4.53
N SER A 236 -25.13 -0.75 3.73
CA SER A 236 -25.93 -1.91 4.14
C SER A 236 -25.07 -3.14 4.44
N GLU A 237 -23.93 -3.26 3.76
CA GLU A 237 -22.99 -4.36 3.94
C GLU A 237 -21.55 -3.94 3.60
N GLU A 238 -20.60 -4.46 4.36
CA GLU A 238 -19.16 -4.37 4.06
C GLU A 238 -18.56 -5.78 4.06
N THR A 239 -17.91 -6.17 2.96
CA THR A 239 -17.19 -7.43 2.85
C THR A 239 -15.75 -7.21 2.40
N GLY A 240 -14.90 -8.20 2.64
CA GLY A 240 -13.50 -8.13 2.23
C GLY A 240 -12.96 -9.49 1.83
N ASP A 241 -12.40 -9.56 0.63
CA ASP A 241 -11.82 -10.76 0.05
C ASP A 241 -10.30 -10.65 -0.02
N ILE A 242 -9.61 -11.69 0.44
CA ILE A 242 -8.16 -11.81 0.35
C ILE A 242 -7.81 -12.69 -0.82
N ILE A 243 -7.05 -12.16 -1.77
CA ILE A 243 -6.50 -12.90 -2.91
C ILE A 243 -5.00 -13.12 -2.65
N PRO A 244 -4.58 -14.29 -2.15
CA PRO A 244 -3.18 -14.61 -1.98
C PRO A 244 -2.45 -14.62 -3.31
N CYS A 245 -1.31 -13.93 -3.35
CA CYS A 245 -0.46 -13.80 -4.53
C CYS A 245 0.99 -14.15 -4.20
N TYR A 246 1.75 -14.47 -5.22
CA TYR A 246 3.21 -14.38 -5.20
C TYR A 246 3.67 -13.04 -5.76
N VAL A 247 4.75 -12.49 -5.24
CA VAL A 247 5.45 -11.32 -5.83
C VAL A 247 6.00 -11.68 -7.22
N TYR A 248 6.36 -12.96 -7.43
CA TYR A 248 6.74 -13.54 -8.72
C TYR A 248 6.59 -15.06 -8.67
N THR A 249 6.46 -15.69 -9.84
CA THR A 249 6.14 -17.13 -9.97
C THR A 249 7.26 -17.98 -10.58
N GLY A 250 8.33 -17.40 -11.10
CA GLY A 250 9.45 -18.14 -11.70
C GLY A 250 10.56 -18.46 -10.69
N ASP A 251 11.57 -19.23 -11.13
CA ASP A 251 12.77 -19.48 -10.31
C ASP A 251 13.57 -18.18 -10.08
N THR A 252 13.46 -17.25 -10.99
CA THR A 252 14.00 -15.90 -10.87
C THR A 252 12.88 -14.87 -10.89
N ASN A 253 13.08 -13.75 -10.18
CA ASN A 253 12.11 -12.68 -10.12
C ASN A 253 11.88 -12.05 -11.50
N ASN A 254 10.68 -12.24 -12.03
CA ASN A 254 10.22 -11.69 -13.30
C ASN A 254 9.41 -10.40 -13.14
N TRP A 255 9.24 -9.90 -11.91
CA TRP A 255 8.49 -8.68 -11.59
C TRP A 255 6.99 -8.75 -11.94
N GLN A 256 6.43 -9.96 -11.96
CA GLN A 256 5.02 -10.20 -12.27
C GLN A 256 4.32 -10.88 -11.09
N PRO A 257 3.65 -10.13 -10.23
CA PRO A 257 2.77 -10.72 -9.22
C PRO A 257 1.70 -11.58 -9.88
N ALA A 258 1.34 -12.67 -9.21
CA ALA A 258 0.30 -13.56 -9.71
C ALA A 258 -0.44 -14.28 -8.57
N PRO A 259 -1.75 -14.55 -8.72
CA PRO A 259 -2.51 -15.30 -7.73
C PRO A 259 -1.94 -16.69 -7.47
N ILE A 260 -1.91 -17.10 -6.21
CA ILE A 260 -1.46 -18.43 -5.79
C ILE A 260 -2.50 -19.47 -6.23
N LYS A 261 -2.10 -20.37 -7.13
CA LYS A 261 -2.97 -21.46 -7.63
C LYS A 261 -2.91 -22.71 -6.75
N ASP A 262 -1.78 -22.95 -6.10
CA ASP A 262 -1.62 -24.08 -5.18
C ASP A 262 -2.52 -23.94 -3.96
N LYS A 263 -3.44 -24.92 -3.79
CA LYS A 263 -4.47 -24.90 -2.75
C LYS A 263 -3.88 -24.92 -1.33
N ALA A 264 -2.78 -25.65 -1.11
CA ALA A 264 -2.17 -25.78 0.20
C ALA A 264 -1.51 -24.48 0.62
N THR A 265 -0.73 -23.85 -0.27
CA THR A 265 -0.10 -22.54 -0.04
C THR A 265 -1.15 -21.43 0.11
N LYS A 266 -2.17 -21.41 -0.76
CA LYS A 266 -3.29 -20.48 -0.63
C LYS A 266 -3.97 -20.58 0.75
N LYS A 267 -4.25 -21.80 1.21
CA LYS A 267 -4.85 -22.03 2.54
C LYS A 267 -3.94 -21.54 3.68
N LYS A 268 -2.63 -21.73 3.57
CA LYS A 268 -1.66 -21.24 4.57
C LYS A 268 -1.70 -19.71 4.68
N VAL A 269 -1.62 -19.00 3.55
CA VAL A 269 -1.67 -17.53 3.52
C VAL A 269 -3.01 -17.03 4.08
N LEU A 270 -4.14 -17.58 3.65
CA LEU A 270 -5.47 -17.20 4.16
C LEU A 270 -5.59 -17.46 5.66
N SER A 271 -5.08 -18.60 6.15
CA SER A 271 -5.11 -18.91 7.58
C SER A 271 -4.23 -17.96 8.40
N PHE A 272 -3.09 -17.53 7.84
CA PHE A 272 -2.23 -16.55 8.46
C PHE A 272 -2.89 -15.17 8.50
N MET A 273 -3.39 -14.69 7.36
CA MET A 273 -4.07 -13.38 7.29
C MET A 273 -5.27 -13.28 8.24
N ASN A 274 -5.96 -14.38 8.49
CA ASN A 274 -7.07 -14.46 9.45
C ASN A 274 -6.64 -14.78 10.89
N GLY A 275 -5.36 -14.64 11.24
CA GLY A 275 -4.83 -14.84 12.58
C GLY A 275 -4.84 -16.28 13.10
N LYS A 276 -5.10 -17.29 12.22
CA LYS A 276 -5.18 -18.71 12.58
C LYS A 276 -3.82 -19.44 12.50
N ARG A 277 -2.77 -18.77 12.10
CA ARG A 277 -1.38 -19.27 11.99
C ARG A 277 -0.39 -18.15 12.35
N LYS A 278 0.79 -18.55 12.83
CA LYS A 278 1.90 -17.63 13.15
C LYS A 278 2.79 -17.27 11.94
N SER A 279 2.64 -17.98 10.82
CA SER A 279 3.46 -17.74 9.62
C SER A 279 2.64 -18.01 8.36
N PRO A 280 2.83 -17.21 7.28
CA PRO A 280 2.21 -17.45 5.97
C PRO A 280 2.87 -18.61 5.20
N LEU A 281 4.01 -19.15 5.69
CA LEU A 281 4.86 -20.14 5.01
C LEU A 281 4.42 -21.59 5.23
#